data_11839a3b12a4dadc19fee9ce6646576e
#
_entry.id   11839a3b12a4dadc19fee9ce6646576e
#
_cell.length_a   1.000
_cell.length_b   1.000
_cell.length_c   1.000
_cell.angle_alpha   90.00
_cell.angle_beta   90.00
_cell.angle_gamma   90.00
#
_symmetry.space_group_name_H-M   'P 1'
#
loop_
_entity.id
_entity.type
_entity.pdbx_description
1 polymer ?
#
loop_
_entity_poly.entity_id
_entity_poly.type
_entity_poly.pdbx_seq_one_letter_code
_entity_poly.pdbx_strand_id
1 'polypeptide(L)'
;MENLRTPFSLISNALLARTEGLGFNATCRVYNITTRSLRSWEKRFGKLKGLLMTYALTHSFIKQVVEGDELYTKVRSNVPQEDSQGWTILLIERASRFIWALDCGKKDEELFMKAIKRLSEVIQSTSDLSLFTDGERRYGNKLFQLCHESLKTGKPGRPKKVLKKDIKVRVKNKGSQSHKPGRKRPKYQAPQSEHPLTKQDISDHNINANHAEAFNASLRRRNSAYRRKTNTYAKLTEALQRTLDVYWVVHNFIRQHYTTKRVPAENLGIIEKGLSFFDLLNRVR
;
A
#
# COMPACT_ATOMS: atom_id res chain seq x y z
N MET A 1 -4.29 23.90 -9.11
CA MET A 1 -4.87 23.60 -10.45
C MET A 1 -5.14 24.91 -11.18
N GLU A 2 -4.07 25.61 -11.50
CA GLU A 2 -4.16 26.88 -12.22
C GLU A 2 -4.90 26.74 -13.56
N ASN A 3 -5.66 27.77 -13.91
CA ASN A 3 -6.38 27.93 -15.20
C ASN A 3 -7.46 26.87 -15.51
N LEU A 4 -8.04 26.20 -14.50
CA LEU A 4 -9.21 25.36 -14.71
C LEU A 4 -10.50 26.22 -14.75
N ARG A 5 -11.14 26.26 -15.92
CA ARG A 5 -12.46 26.88 -16.10
C ARG A 5 -13.59 26.00 -15.54
N THR A 6 -13.30 24.76 -15.17
CA THR A 6 -14.27 23.80 -14.65
C THR A 6 -14.50 24.03 -13.16
N PRO A 7 -15.75 24.04 -12.67
CA PRO A 7 -16.05 24.18 -11.24
C PRO A 7 -15.39 23.06 -10.41
N PHE A 8 -14.85 23.41 -9.25
CA PHE A 8 -14.21 22.44 -8.35
C PHE A 8 -15.15 21.33 -7.89
N SER A 9 -16.42 21.64 -7.69
CA SER A 9 -17.45 20.66 -7.34
C SER A 9 -17.59 19.55 -8.38
N LEU A 10 -17.54 19.88 -9.66
CA LEU A 10 -17.59 18.90 -10.73
C LEU A 10 -16.36 18.02 -10.75
N ILE A 11 -15.16 18.60 -10.56
CA ILE A 11 -13.91 17.87 -10.51
C ILE A 11 -13.89 16.90 -9.31
N SER A 12 -14.22 17.40 -8.11
CA SER A 12 -14.25 16.59 -6.89
C SER A 12 -15.27 15.47 -6.96
N ASN A 13 -16.48 15.72 -7.47
CA ASN A 13 -17.52 14.71 -7.62
C ASN A 13 -17.11 13.62 -8.63
N ALA A 14 -16.51 14.00 -9.76
CA ALA A 14 -16.01 13.04 -10.73
C ALA A 14 -14.87 12.16 -10.16
N LEU A 15 -13.91 12.74 -9.43
CA LEU A 15 -12.83 12.01 -8.78
C LEU A 15 -13.38 11.12 -7.66
N LEU A 16 -14.32 11.59 -6.86
CA LEU A 16 -14.97 10.79 -5.81
C LEU A 16 -15.70 9.59 -6.41
N ALA A 17 -16.50 9.79 -7.45
CA ALA A 17 -17.20 8.72 -8.15
C ALA A 17 -16.24 7.65 -8.69
N ARG A 18 -15.05 8.03 -9.16
CA ARG A 18 -13.99 7.11 -9.55
C ARG A 18 -13.54 6.23 -8.39
N THR A 19 -13.44 6.78 -7.19
CA THR A 19 -13.05 6.05 -5.98
C THR A 19 -14.21 5.30 -5.32
N GLU A 20 -15.43 5.44 -5.83
CA GLU A 20 -16.62 4.65 -5.45
C GLU A 20 -16.99 3.59 -6.50
N GLY A 21 -16.10 3.35 -7.47
CA GLY A 21 -16.22 2.23 -8.40
C GLY A 21 -16.84 2.57 -9.75
N LEU A 22 -17.10 3.84 -10.05
CA LEU A 22 -17.55 4.23 -11.37
C LEU A 22 -16.41 4.09 -12.40
N GLY A 23 -16.65 3.38 -13.49
CA GLY A 23 -15.67 3.17 -14.55
C GLY A 23 -15.30 4.47 -15.25
N PHE A 24 -14.12 4.55 -15.86
CA PHE A 24 -13.59 5.78 -16.48
C PHE A 24 -14.57 6.41 -17.48
N ASN A 25 -15.02 5.64 -18.48
CA ASN A 25 -15.96 6.14 -19.49
C ASN A 25 -17.35 6.42 -18.91
N ALA A 26 -17.78 5.65 -17.89
CA ALA A 26 -19.04 5.92 -17.20
C ALA A 26 -19.00 7.25 -16.46
N THR A 27 -17.89 7.57 -15.79
CA THR A 27 -17.70 8.89 -15.15
C THR A 27 -17.79 10.02 -16.18
N CYS A 28 -17.16 9.85 -17.34
CA CYS A 28 -17.25 10.87 -18.40
C CYS A 28 -18.71 11.10 -18.86
N ARG A 29 -19.50 10.04 -19.03
CA ARG A 29 -20.90 10.17 -19.43
C ARG A 29 -21.77 10.79 -18.33
N VAL A 30 -21.62 10.33 -17.09
CA VAL A 30 -22.44 10.81 -15.95
C VAL A 30 -22.22 12.30 -15.68
N TYR A 31 -20.98 12.75 -15.77
CA TYR A 31 -20.64 14.15 -15.48
C TYR A 31 -20.52 15.03 -16.73
N ASN A 32 -20.85 14.50 -17.92
CA ASN A 32 -20.74 15.21 -19.21
C ASN A 32 -19.37 15.87 -19.39
N ILE A 33 -18.29 15.12 -19.16
CA ILE A 33 -16.90 15.56 -19.26
C ILE A 33 -16.12 14.73 -20.29
N THR A 34 -15.09 15.34 -20.86
CA THR A 34 -14.24 14.62 -21.82
C THR A 34 -13.29 13.66 -21.11
N THR A 35 -12.91 12.59 -21.82
CA THR A 35 -11.89 11.64 -21.33
C THR A 35 -10.54 12.31 -21.11
N ARG A 36 -10.22 13.35 -21.89
CA ARG A 36 -9.01 14.17 -21.71
C ARG A 36 -9.03 14.95 -20.39
N SER A 37 -10.16 15.57 -20.07
CA SER A 37 -10.34 16.31 -18.83
C SER A 37 -10.20 15.41 -17.61
N LEU A 38 -10.95 14.29 -17.56
CA LEU A 38 -10.89 13.34 -16.44
C LEU A 38 -9.47 12.79 -16.24
N ARG A 39 -8.79 12.39 -17.32
CA ARG A 39 -7.41 11.92 -17.27
C ARG A 39 -6.45 12.99 -16.72
N SER A 40 -6.62 14.24 -17.14
CA SER A 40 -5.83 15.36 -16.64
C SER A 40 -6.03 15.59 -15.15
N TRP A 41 -7.28 15.54 -14.69
CA TRP A 41 -7.62 15.71 -13.26
C TRP A 41 -7.07 14.57 -12.41
N GLU A 42 -7.27 13.32 -12.82
CA GLU A 42 -6.68 12.16 -12.13
C GLU A 42 -5.14 12.28 -12.04
N LYS A 43 -4.48 12.70 -13.14
CA LYS A 43 -3.02 12.85 -13.17
C LYS A 43 -2.55 13.97 -12.23
N ARG A 44 -3.21 15.12 -12.24
CA ARG A 44 -2.86 16.26 -11.37
C ARG A 44 -3.13 15.95 -9.91
N PHE A 45 -4.29 15.37 -9.60
CA PHE A 45 -4.66 14.99 -8.25
C PHE A 45 -3.77 13.86 -7.69
N GLY A 46 -3.47 12.85 -8.50
CA GLY A 46 -2.57 11.76 -8.12
C GLY A 46 -1.14 12.21 -7.78
N LYS A 47 -0.65 13.32 -8.37
CA LYS A 47 0.66 13.89 -8.03
C LYS A 47 0.76 14.36 -6.57
N LEU A 48 -0.37 14.69 -5.93
CA LEU A 48 -0.42 15.03 -4.52
C LEU A 48 0.07 13.89 -3.61
N LYS A 49 -0.03 12.63 -4.06
CA LYS A 49 0.50 11.47 -3.32
C LYS A 49 1.95 11.67 -2.90
N GLY A 50 2.81 12.19 -3.80
CA GLY A 50 4.22 12.44 -3.49
C GLY A 50 4.40 13.45 -2.35
N LEU A 51 3.76 14.62 -2.44
CA LEU A 51 3.82 15.66 -1.43
C LEU A 51 3.25 15.20 -0.08
N LEU A 52 2.08 14.57 -0.11
CA LEU A 52 1.42 14.08 1.10
C LEU A 52 2.20 12.94 1.76
N MET A 53 2.85 12.09 0.97
CA MET A 53 3.73 11.05 1.48
C MET A 53 4.97 11.65 2.14
N THR A 54 5.64 12.60 1.49
CA THR A 54 6.79 13.30 2.09
C THR A 54 6.39 13.98 3.41
N TYR A 55 5.25 14.65 3.43
CA TYR A 55 4.70 15.25 4.65
C TYR A 55 4.46 14.19 5.74
N ALA A 56 3.85 13.05 5.41
CA ALA A 56 3.63 11.97 6.37
C ALA A 56 4.94 11.44 6.97
N LEU A 57 6.01 11.34 6.17
CA LEU A 57 7.32 10.85 6.59
C LEU A 57 8.10 11.84 7.47
N THR A 58 7.68 13.10 7.58
CA THR A 58 8.29 14.05 8.53
C THR A 58 7.84 13.83 9.98
N HIS A 59 6.83 13.00 10.20
CA HIS A 59 6.32 12.70 11.53
C HIS A 59 7.04 11.50 12.14
N SER A 60 7.17 11.51 13.48
CA SER A 60 7.72 10.39 14.23
C SER A 60 6.62 9.51 14.79
N PHE A 61 6.82 8.21 14.75
CA PHE A 61 5.85 7.21 15.19
C PHE A 61 6.46 6.32 16.29
N ILE A 62 5.71 6.07 17.36
CA ILE A 62 6.17 5.19 18.45
C ILE A 62 6.22 3.75 17.95
N LYS A 63 5.16 3.29 17.29
CA LYS A 63 5.01 1.92 16.81
C LYS A 63 4.26 1.89 15.49
N GLN A 64 4.71 1.01 14.59
CA GLN A 64 4.03 0.73 13.34
C GLN A 64 3.82 -0.78 13.17
N VAL A 65 2.58 -1.19 12.97
CA VAL A 65 2.23 -2.57 12.62
C VAL A 65 1.68 -2.59 11.21
N VAL A 66 2.51 -3.03 10.28
CA VAL A 66 2.19 -2.99 8.86
C VAL A 66 1.83 -4.38 8.34
N GLU A 67 0.75 -4.47 7.60
CA GLU A 67 0.34 -5.67 6.88
C GLU A 67 0.66 -5.52 5.41
N GLY A 68 1.21 -6.58 4.80
CA GLY A 68 1.52 -6.65 3.38
C GLY A 68 0.71 -7.74 2.68
N ASP A 69 0.09 -7.40 1.56
CA ASP A 69 -0.65 -8.35 0.72
C ASP A 69 -0.60 -7.93 -0.76
N GLU A 70 -0.89 -8.86 -1.67
CA GLU A 70 -0.94 -8.62 -3.10
C GLU A 70 -2.36 -8.82 -3.64
N LEU A 71 -2.71 -7.93 -4.55
CA LEU A 71 -3.97 -7.99 -5.29
C LEU A 71 -3.70 -8.05 -6.79
N TYR A 72 -4.35 -8.99 -7.46
CA TYR A 72 -4.27 -9.12 -8.90
C TYR A 72 -5.48 -8.52 -9.61
N THR A 73 -5.22 -7.84 -10.72
CA THR A 73 -6.22 -7.50 -11.74
C THR A 73 -5.62 -7.65 -13.13
N LYS A 74 -6.47 -7.78 -14.13
CA LYS A 74 -6.05 -7.83 -15.54
C LYS A 74 -5.61 -6.43 -16.01
N VAL A 75 -4.51 -6.39 -16.77
CA VAL A 75 -4.07 -5.20 -17.49
C VAL A 75 -3.83 -5.56 -18.95
N ARG A 76 -4.30 -4.74 -19.89
CA ARG A 76 -4.14 -4.85 -21.35
C ARG A 76 -4.75 -6.11 -21.95
N SER A 77 -4.14 -7.26 -21.79
CA SER A 77 -4.49 -8.53 -22.42
C SER A 77 -4.60 -9.67 -21.42
N ASN A 78 -5.12 -10.80 -21.85
CA ASN A 78 -5.18 -12.00 -21.03
C ASN A 78 -3.85 -12.75 -21.19
N VAL A 79 -2.96 -12.50 -20.24
CA VAL A 79 -1.66 -13.18 -20.13
C VAL A 79 -1.63 -13.99 -18.82
N PRO A 80 -0.75 -15.00 -18.70
CA PRO A 80 -0.51 -15.68 -17.43
C PRO A 80 -0.24 -14.68 -16.29
N GLN A 81 -0.65 -15.00 -15.08
CA GLN A 81 -0.51 -14.07 -13.94
C GLN A 81 0.94 -13.70 -13.65
N GLU A 82 1.88 -14.61 -13.88
CA GLU A 82 3.33 -14.39 -13.74
C GLU A 82 3.89 -13.31 -14.68
N ASP A 83 3.28 -13.17 -15.88
CA ASP A 83 3.69 -12.18 -16.89
C ASP A 83 2.86 -10.91 -16.83
N SER A 84 1.81 -10.89 -16.04
CA SER A 84 0.88 -9.77 -15.97
C SER A 84 1.47 -8.58 -15.21
N GLN A 85 1.20 -7.39 -15.72
CA GLN A 85 1.49 -6.11 -15.06
C GLN A 85 0.35 -5.62 -14.15
N GLY A 86 -0.60 -6.48 -13.86
CA GLY A 86 -1.77 -6.15 -13.04
C GLY A 86 -1.66 -6.50 -11.57
N TRP A 87 -0.48 -6.82 -11.08
CA TRP A 87 -0.25 -7.02 -9.66
C TRP A 87 -0.15 -5.69 -8.93
N THR A 88 -0.74 -5.63 -7.76
CA THR A 88 -0.70 -4.46 -6.89
C THR A 88 -0.22 -4.89 -5.51
N ILE A 89 0.83 -4.25 -5.01
CA ILE A 89 1.31 -4.44 -3.65
C ILE A 89 0.66 -3.41 -2.75
N LEU A 90 0.15 -3.88 -1.63
CA LEU A 90 -0.40 -3.09 -0.55
C LEU A 90 0.49 -3.21 0.69
N LEU A 91 0.83 -2.09 1.30
CA LEU A 91 1.33 -2.00 2.67
C LEU A 91 0.40 -1.07 3.45
N ILE A 92 -0.28 -1.61 4.46
CA ILE A 92 -1.26 -0.88 5.26
C ILE A 92 -0.90 -0.94 6.75
N GLU A 93 -0.92 0.20 7.42
CA GLU A 93 -0.76 0.26 8.87
C GLU A 93 -2.05 -0.22 9.56
N ARG A 94 -1.90 -1.12 10.54
CA ARG A 94 -3.01 -1.85 11.13
C ARG A 94 -3.97 -1.00 11.95
N ALA A 95 -3.47 -0.09 12.77
CA ALA A 95 -4.30 0.69 13.69
C ALA A 95 -5.02 1.83 12.97
N SER A 96 -4.28 2.63 12.22
CA SER A 96 -4.79 3.80 11.53
C SER A 96 -5.50 3.49 10.21
N ARG A 97 -5.20 2.35 9.59
CA ARG A 97 -5.57 2.00 8.21
C ARG A 97 -4.85 2.86 7.16
N PHE A 98 -3.78 3.53 7.53
CA PHE A 98 -2.99 4.33 6.60
C PHE A 98 -2.24 3.42 5.63
N ILE A 99 -2.31 3.75 4.36
CA ILE A 99 -1.64 2.99 3.29
C ILE A 99 -0.26 3.61 3.04
N TRP A 100 0.79 2.89 3.37
CA TRP A 100 2.16 3.30 3.07
C TRP A 100 2.56 3.04 1.62
N ALA A 101 2.15 1.91 1.05
CA ALA A 101 2.38 1.61 -0.36
C ALA A 101 1.12 1.07 -1.03
N LEU A 102 0.86 1.52 -2.25
CA LEU A 102 -0.18 1.04 -3.15
C LEU A 102 0.34 1.23 -4.57
N ASP A 103 1.08 0.23 -5.05
CA ASP A 103 1.81 0.31 -6.30
C ASP A 103 1.53 -0.91 -7.17
N CYS A 104 1.35 -0.69 -8.48
CA CYS A 104 1.08 -1.77 -9.44
C CYS A 104 2.20 -1.96 -10.45
N GLY A 105 2.31 -3.19 -10.96
CA GLY A 105 3.32 -3.59 -11.94
C GLY A 105 3.36 -5.09 -12.17
N LYS A 106 4.46 -5.60 -12.71
CA LYS A 106 4.76 -7.03 -12.74
C LYS A 106 5.09 -7.52 -11.33
N LYS A 107 4.69 -8.74 -10.97
CA LYS A 107 4.99 -9.34 -9.65
C LYS A 107 6.45 -9.82 -9.59
N ASP A 108 7.37 -8.91 -9.72
CA ASP A 108 8.81 -9.12 -9.69
C ASP A 108 9.48 -8.47 -8.47
N GLU A 109 10.79 -8.59 -8.39
CA GLU A 109 11.58 -8.01 -7.31
C GLU A 109 11.55 -6.49 -7.27
N GLU A 110 11.39 -5.83 -8.44
CA GLU A 110 11.38 -4.38 -8.56
C GLU A 110 10.13 -3.80 -7.89
N LEU A 111 8.95 -4.39 -8.13
CA LEU A 111 7.70 -3.96 -7.52
C LEU A 111 7.75 -4.11 -5.98
N PHE A 112 8.27 -5.24 -5.48
CA PHE A 112 8.46 -5.44 -4.04
C PHE A 112 9.49 -4.46 -3.45
N MET A 113 10.60 -4.24 -4.16
CA MET A 113 11.62 -3.29 -3.72
C MET A 113 11.06 -1.86 -3.61
N LYS A 114 10.25 -1.43 -4.57
CA LYS A 114 9.60 -0.11 -4.55
C LYS A 114 8.72 0.08 -3.31
N ALA A 115 7.89 -0.92 -2.98
CA ALA A 115 7.01 -0.86 -1.81
C ALA A 115 7.82 -0.90 -0.49
N ILE A 116 8.82 -1.79 -0.39
CA ILE A 116 9.64 -1.94 0.81
C ILE A 116 10.60 -0.77 1.00
N LYS A 117 11.07 -0.13 -0.06
CA LYS A 117 11.84 1.12 0.04
C LYS A 117 11.02 2.20 0.76
N ARG A 118 9.72 2.31 0.46
CA ARG A 118 8.81 3.18 1.20
C ARG A 118 8.74 2.83 2.69
N LEU A 119 8.64 1.54 3.01
CA LEU A 119 8.62 1.09 4.40
C LEU A 119 9.95 1.35 5.11
N SER A 120 11.08 1.25 4.43
CA SER A 120 12.39 1.58 5.01
C SER A 120 12.52 3.07 5.36
N GLU A 121 11.83 3.96 4.64
CA GLU A 121 11.73 5.40 4.98
C GLU A 121 10.89 5.59 6.26
N VAL A 122 9.77 4.87 6.41
CA VAL A 122 8.95 4.88 7.65
C VAL A 122 9.75 4.39 8.86
N ILE A 123 10.63 3.39 8.68
CA ILE A 123 11.49 2.87 9.75
C ILE A 123 12.40 3.95 10.35
N GLN A 124 12.81 4.93 9.57
CA GLN A 124 13.62 6.04 10.08
C GLN A 124 12.85 6.94 11.05
N SER A 125 11.54 6.91 10.99
CA SER A 125 10.62 7.73 11.79
C SER A 125 9.88 6.93 12.87
N THR A 126 10.23 5.65 13.11
CA THR A 126 9.62 4.82 14.15
C THR A 126 10.64 4.03 14.95
N SER A 127 10.36 3.84 16.24
CA SER A 127 11.19 3.04 17.16
C SER A 127 10.83 1.54 17.19
N ASP A 128 9.66 1.15 16.71
CA ASP A 128 9.19 -0.25 16.67
C ASP A 128 8.36 -0.48 15.42
N LEU A 129 8.81 -1.41 14.57
CA LEU A 129 8.11 -1.81 13.36
C LEU A 129 7.90 -3.31 13.30
N SER A 130 6.65 -3.71 13.11
CA SER A 130 6.28 -5.10 12.82
C SER A 130 5.68 -5.20 11.42
N LEU A 131 6.22 -6.11 10.58
CA LEU A 131 5.69 -6.40 9.26
C LEU A 131 5.08 -7.80 9.24
N PHE A 132 3.79 -7.89 8.90
CA PHE A 132 3.05 -9.14 8.80
C PHE A 132 2.64 -9.43 7.35
N THR A 133 2.87 -10.65 6.89
CA THR A 133 2.53 -11.05 5.52
C THR A 133 2.01 -12.49 5.46
N ASP A 134 1.27 -12.80 4.40
CA ASP A 134 0.70 -14.13 4.13
C ASP A 134 1.62 -14.95 3.23
N GLY A 135 2.61 -15.65 3.81
CA GLY A 135 3.44 -16.60 3.07
C GLY A 135 4.43 -16.01 2.06
N GLU A 136 4.25 -14.77 1.62
CA GLU A 136 5.12 -14.10 0.66
C GLU A 136 6.42 -13.62 1.32
N ARG A 137 7.54 -14.24 0.94
CA ARG A 137 8.84 -13.98 1.56
C ARG A 137 9.57 -12.76 1.01
N ARG A 138 9.22 -12.31 -0.18
CA ARG A 138 9.91 -11.18 -0.83
C ARG A 138 9.82 -9.91 0.01
N TYR A 139 8.72 -9.66 0.72
CA TYR A 139 8.62 -8.54 1.65
C TYR A 139 9.74 -8.54 2.68
N GLY A 140 9.85 -9.62 3.44
CA GLY A 140 10.86 -9.75 4.48
C GLY A 140 12.29 -9.78 3.93
N ASN A 141 12.53 -10.44 2.80
CA ASN A 141 13.84 -10.48 2.15
C ASN A 141 14.30 -9.09 1.72
N LYS A 142 13.41 -8.29 1.09
CA LYS A 142 13.74 -6.92 0.68
C LYS A 142 13.91 -5.99 1.88
N LEU A 143 13.06 -6.15 2.91
CA LEU A 143 13.24 -5.38 4.14
C LEU A 143 14.58 -5.69 4.81
N PHE A 144 14.95 -6.97 4.90
CA PHE A 144 16.26 -7.37 5.42
C PHE A 144 17.41 -6.81 4.58
N GLN A 145 17.27 -6.80 3.25
CA GLN A 145 18.27 -6.21 2.36
C GLN A 145 18.53 -4.72 2.66
N LEU A 146 17.49 -3.95 2.95
CA LEU A 146 17.56 -2.51 3.20
C LEU A 146 17.88 -2.15 4.66
N CYS A 147 17.45 -3.00 5.61
CA CYS A 147 17.41 -2.65 7.03
C CYS A 147 18.15 -3.69 7.91
N HIS A 148 19.25 -4.26 7.43
CA HIS A 148 20.09 -5.13 8.23
C HIS A 148 21.28 -4.37 8.84
N GLU A 149 21.82 -4.93 9.90
CA GLU A 149 23.09 -4.55 10.50
C GLU A 149 23.98 -5.78 10.73
N SER A 150 25.27 -5.56 10.88
CA SER A 150 26.25 -6.63 11.08
C SER A 150 26.70 -6.67 12.53
N LEU A 151 26.39 -7.75 13.24
CA LEU A 151 26.83 -7.95 14.62
C LEU A 151 28.28 -8.40 14.67
N LYS A 152 29.15 -7.59 15.26
CA LYS A 152 30.53 -7.95 15.56
C LYS A 152 30.53 -8.75 16.87
N THR A 153 30.77 -10.05 16.80
CA THR A 153 30.76 -10.94 17.98
C THR A 153 32.16 -11.13 18.60
N GLY A 154 33.20 -10.46 18.08
CA GLY A 154 34.59 -10.67 18.47
C GLY A 154 35.19 -12.00 18.04
N LYS A 155 34.42 -12.92 17.43
CA LYS A 155 34.88 -14.22 16.94
C LYS A 155 35.40 -14.07 15.49
N PRO A 156 36.41 -14.87 15.11
CA PRO A 156 36.87 -14.96 13.72
C PRO A 156 35.71 -15.37 12.79
N GLY A 157 35.66 -14.78 11.60
CA GLY A 157 34.65 -15.11 10.58
C GLY A 157 33.81 -13.91 10.16
N ARG A 158 32.89 -14.15 9.20
CA ARG A 158 32.01 -13.10 8.69
C ARG A 158 30.96 -12.68 9.73
N PRO A 159 30.81 -11.39 10.06
CA PRO A 159 29.79 -10.93 10.99
C PRO A 159 28.39 -11.40 10.60
N LYS A 160 27.60 -11.82 11.59
CA LYS A 160 26.20 -12.24 11.35
C LYS A 160 25.36 -11.02 11.01
N LYS A 161 24.65 -11.07 9.88
CA LYS A 161 23.67 -10.06 9.51
C LYS A 161 22.33 -10.33 10.22
N VAL A 162 21.78 -9.28 10.81
CA VAL A 162 20.47 -9.30 11.50
C VAL A 162 19.66 -8.07 11.11
N LEU A 163 18.34 -8.12 11.29
CA LEU A 163 17.52 -6.92 11.17
C LEU A 163 17.98 -5.88 12.21
N LYS A 164 17.87 -4.59 11.88
CA LYS A 164 18.08 -3.53 12.87
C LYS A 164 17.19 -3.74 14.08
N LYS A 165 17.63 -3.25 15.25
CA LYS A 165 16.89 -3.35 16.50
C LYS A 165 15.43 -2.90 16.33
N ASP A 166 14.51 -3.64 16.96
CA ASP A 166 13.07 -3.39 16.99
C ASP A 166 12.35 -3.44 15.62
N ILE A 167 12.98 -4.04 14.60
CA ILE A 167 12.31 -4.43 13.36
C ILE A 167 11.98 -5.93 13.42
N LYS A 168 10.71 -6.25 13.25
CA LYS A 168 10.17 -7.62 13.32
C LYS A 168 9.45 -7.98 12.02
N VAL A 169 9.75 -9.15 11.48
CA VAL A 169 9.02 -9.69 10.32
C VAL A 169 8.36 -10.99 10.73
N ARG A 170 7.07 -11.12 10.50
CA ARG A 170 6.33 -12.36 10.75
C ARG A 170 5.55 -12.76 9.51
N VAL A 171 5.63 -14.02 9.18
CA VAL A 171 4.93 -14.61 8.04
C VAL A 171 3.98 -15.68 8.55
N LYS A 172 2.72 -15.58 8.13
CA LYS A 172 1.72 -16.62 8.32
C LYS A 172 1.72 -17.53 7.11
N ASN A 173 2.28 -18.73 7.26
CA ASN A 173 2.28 -19.72 6.18
C ASN A 173 0.89 -20.35 6.05
N LYS A 174 0.23 -20.18 4.91
CA LYS A 174 -1.05 -20.82 4.60
C LYS A 174 -0.81 -22.29 4.23
N GLY A 175 -1.78 -23.16 4.54
CA GLY A 175 -1.71 -24.63 4.43
C GLY A 175 -1.46 -25.23 3.04
N SER A 176 -1.39 -24.42 1.98
CA SER A 176 -1.06 -24.87 0.61
C SER A 176 0.31 -25.54 0.46
N GLN A 177 1.17 -25.49 1.50
CA GLN A 177 2.45 -26.17 1.52
C GLN A 177 2.35 -27.60 2.08
N SER A 178 1.19 -28.03 2.57
CA SER A 178 0.98 -29.38 3.11
C SER A 178 1.17 -30.48 2.07
N HIS A 179 1.01 -30.18 0.78
CA HIS A 179 1.16 -31.12 -0.33
C HIS A 179 2.53 -31.07 -1.03
N LYS A 180 3.44 -30.16 -0.61
CA LYS A 180 4.79 -30.08 -1.18
C LYS A 180 5.74 -31.05 -0.45
N PRO A 181 6.57 -31.80 -1.18
CA PRO A 181 7.61 -32.62 -0.56
C PRO A 181 8.62 -31.73 0.17
N GLY A 182 9.17 -32.23 1.28
CA GLY A 182 10.19 -31.58 2.09
C GLY A 182 9.71 -31.09 3.47
N ARG A 183 10.61 -30.43 4.21
CA ARG A 183 10.35 -29.96 5.57
C ARG A 183 9.26 -28.88 5.57
N LYS A 184 8.16 -29.12 6.28
CA LYS A 184 7.06 -28.16 6.44
C LYS A 184 7.55 -26.91 7.19
N ARG A 185 7.17 -25.72 6.68
CA ARG A 185 7.45 -24.48 7.37
C ARG A 185 6.50 -24.30 8.55
N PRO A 186 6.95 -23.68 9.67
CA PRO A 186 6.07 -23.34 10.78
C PRO A 186 4.89 -22.48 10.29
N LYS A 187 3.71 -22.64 10.91
CA LYS A 187 2.53 -21.86 10.59
C LYS A 187 2.77 -20.35 10.76
N TYR A 188 3.47 -19.99 11.81
CA TYR A 188 3.94 -18.64 12.09
C TYR A 188 5.47 -18.63 12.10
N GLN A 189 6.08 -17.68 11.44
CA GLN A 189 7.51 -17.71 11.21
C GLN A 189 8.13 -16.31 11.22
N ALA A 190 9.29 -16.19 11.86
CA ALA A 190 10.26 -15.10 11.69
C ALA A 190 11.31 -15.54 10.64
N PRO A 191 11.14 -15.22 9.35
CA PRO A 191 12.00 -15.77 8.31
C PRO A 191 13.37 -15.11 8.23
N GLN A 192 13.55 -13.92 8.85
CA GLN A 192 14.80 -13.18 8.93
C GLN A 192 15.40 -13.24 10.34
N SER A 193 16.73 -13.20 10.42
CA SER A 193 17.42 -13.10 11.71
C SER A 193 17.17 -11.74 12.35
N GLU A 194 16.58 -11.72 13.55
CA GLU A 194 16.32 -10.50 14.32
C GLU A 194 17.55 -10.11 15.18
N HIS A 195 17.61 -8.84 15.53
CA HIS A 195 18.61 -8.34 16.48
C HIS A 195 18.38 -8.96 17.86
N PRO A 196 19.45 -9.42 18.59
CA PRO A 196 19.30 -10.07 19.90
C PRO A 196 18.55 -9.24 20.95
N LEU A 197 18.63 -7.91 20.85
CA LEU A 197 17.96 -6.97 21.74
C LEU A 197 16.54 -6.59 21.29
N THR A 198 16.06 -7.15 20.19
CA THR A 198 14.68 -6.90 19.74
C THR A 198 13.69 -7.57 20.70
N LYS A 199 12.72 -6.79 21.18
CA LYS A 199 11.66 -7.30 22.03
C LYS A 199 10.77 -8.26 21.24
N GLN A 200 10.65 -9.51 21.72
CA GLN A 200 9.79 -10.53 21.13
C GLN A 200 8.46 -10.60 21.86
N ASP A 201 7.57 -9.65 21.59
CA ASP A 201 6.29 -9.49 22.26
C ASP A 201 5.07 -9.80 21.37
N ILE A 202 5.29 -10.48 20.24
CA ILE A 202 4.23 -10.77 19.26
C ILE A 202 3.70 -12.18 19.47
N SER A 203 2.45 -12.29 19.88
CA SER A 203 1.74 -13.58 19.94
C SER A 203 1.35 -14.06 18.53
N ASP A 204 1.29 -15.38 18.33
CA ASP A 204 0.88 -16.00 17.07
C ASP A 204 -0.51 -15.53 16.59
N HIS A 205 -1.42 -15.26 17.52
CA HIS A 205 -2.76 -14.73 17.23
C HIS A 205 -2.70 -13.39 16.48
N ASN A 206 -1.70 -12.56 16.76
CA ASN A 206 -1.54 -11.25 16.12
C ASN A 206 -0.90 -11.32 14.72
N ILE A 207 -0.36 -12.48 14.33
CA ILE A 207 0.28 -12.65 13.02
C ILE A 207 -0.77 -12.97 11.96
N ASN A 208 -1.33 -11.92 11.37
CA ASN A 208 -2.32 -12.02 10.31
C ASN A 208 -2.26 -10.79 9.40
N ALA A 209 -2.93 -10.85 8.24
CA ALA A 209 -3.06 -9.77 7.26
C ALA A 209 -4.55 -9.42 7.02
N ASN A 210 -5.38 -9.52 8.05
CA ASN A 210 -6.83 -9.36 7.93
C ASN A 210 -7.25 -7.98 7.41
N HIS A 211 -6.51 -6.92 7.77
CA HIS A 211 -6.82 -5.57 7.34
C HIS A 211 -6.41 -5.33 5.89
N ALA A 212 -5.31 -5.93 5.46
CA ALA A 212 -4.90 -5.94 4.05
C ALA A 212 -5.92 -6.69 3.19
N GLU A 213 -6.41 -7.86 3.65
CA GLU A 213 -7.47 -8.62 2.98
C GLU A 213 -8.79 -7.83 2.91
N ALA A 214 -9.20 -7.17 4.00
CA ALA A 214 -10.38 -6.32 4.06
C ALA A 214 -10.26 -5.11 3.12
N PHE A 215 -9.08 -4.49 3.07
CA PHE A 215 -8.79 -3.42 2.12
C PHE A 215 -8.89 -3.91 0.67
N ASN A 216 -8.31 -5.06 0.35
CA ASN A 216 -8.38 -5.65 -0.98
C ASN A 216 -9.83 -5.94 -1.39
N ALA A 217 -10.68 -6.41 -0.47
CA ALA A 217 -12.10 -6.57 -0.71
C ALA A 217 -12.81 -5.22 -0.98
N SER A 218 -12.43 -4.18 -0.24
CA SER A 218 -12.93 -2.81 -0.45
C SER A 218 -12.49 -2.25 -1.80
N LEU A 219 -11.22 -2.43 -2.18
CA LEU A 219 -10.69 -1.97 -3.46
C LEU A 219 -11.41 -2.63 -4.65
N ARG A 220 -11.74 -3.94 -4.54
CA ARG A 220 -12.54 -4.63 -5.56
C ARG A 220 -13.94 -4.03 -5.76
N ARG A 221 -14.56 -3.52 -4.70
CA ARG A 221 -15.86 -2.83 -4.79
C ARG A 221 -15.74 -1.42 -5.35
N ARG A 222 -14.70 -0.69 -4.93
CA ARG A 222 -14.54 0.75 -5.15
C ARG A 222 -13.66 1.14 -6.34
N ASN A 223 -12.99 0.18 -6.97
CA ASN A 223 -12.24 0.43 -8.19
C ASN A 223 -12.68 -0.55 -9.28
N SER A 224 -13.29 -0.02 -10.34
CA SER A 224 -13.84 -0.82 -11.42
C SER A 224 -12.82 -1.75 -12.10
N ALA A 225 -11.54 -1.40 -12.08
CA ALA A 225 -10.49 -2.22 -12.67
C ALA A 225 -10.21 -3.52 -11.89
N TYR A 226 -10.56 -3.58 -10.60
CA TYR A 226 -10.35 -4.75 -9.73
C TYR A 226 -11.58 -5.64 -9.59
N ARG A 227 -12.70 -5.31 -10.22
CA ARG A 227 -13.88 -6.17 -10.23
C ARG A 227 -13.55 -7.48 -10.97
N ARG A 228 -13.99 -8.60 -10.40
CA ARG A 228 -13.82 -9.91 -11.04
C ARG A 228 -14.69 -10.02 -12.29
N LYS A 229 -14.18 -10.72 -13.32
CA LYS A 229 -14.91 -10.99 -14.58
C LYS A 229 -15.52 -9.73 -15.22
N THR A 230 -14.73 -8.64 -15.31
CA THR A 230 -15.18 -7.35 -15.85
C THR A 230 -14.44 -6.96 -17.11
N ASN A 231 -15.07 -6.16 -17.96
CA ASN A 231 -14.45 -5.50 -19.10
C ASN A 231 -13.84 -4.14 -18.77
N THR A 232 -13.97 -3.68 -17.50
CA THR A 232 -13.48 -2.37 -17.05
C THR A 232 -12.03 -2.38 -16.60
N TYR A 233 -11.28 -3.45 -16.88
CA TYR A 233 -9.86 -3.54 -16.57
C TYR A 233 -9.03 -2.44 -17.27
N ALA A 234 -7.92 -2.08 -16.68
CA ALA A 234 -7.02 -1.06 -17.21
C ALA A 234 -6.34 -1.54 -18.51
N LYS A 235 -6.18 -0.64 -19.47
CA LYS A 235 -5.47 -0.95 -20.72
C LYS A 235 -3.97 -0.68 -20.62
N LEU A 236 -3.54 0.13 -19.68
CA LEU A 236 -2.14 0.49 -19.42
C LEU A 236 -1.89 0.45 -17.91
N THR A 237 -0.69 0.03 -17.52
CA THR A 237 -0.24 -0.01 -16.12
C THR A 237 -0.24 1.40 -15.51
N GLU A 238 0.18 2.41 -16.24
CA GLU A 238 0.17 3.80 -15.79
C GLU A 238 -1.26 4.31 -15.56
N ALA A 239 -2.24 3.83 -16.33
CA ALA A 239 -3.64 4.17 -16.11
C ALA A 239 -4.18 3.51 -14.83
N LEU A 240 -3.76 2.28 -14.53
CA LEU A 240 -4.07 1.62 -13.27
C LEU A 240 -3.42 2.36 -12.11
N GLN A 241 -2.11 2.64 -12.17
CA GLN A 241 -1.39 3.36 -11.12
C GLN A 241 -2.01 4.74 -10.86
N ARG A 242 -2.36 5.48 -11.89
CA ARG A 242 -3.01 6.79 -11.75
C ARG A 242 -4.31 6.70 -10.95
N THR A 243 -5.14 5.68 -11.18
CA THR A 243 -6.37 5.49 -10.39
C THR A 243 -6.06 5.08 -8.95
N LEU A 244 -5.02 4.30 -8.73
CA LEU A 244 -4.55 3.94 -7.39
C LEU A 244 -4.00 5.15 -6.63
N ASP A 245 -3.29 6.06 -7.31
CA ASP A 245 -2.78 7.27 -6.67
C ASP A 245 -3.91 8.21 -6.22
N VAL A 246 -4.94 8.38 -7.06
CA VAL A 246 -6.16 9.10 -6.65
C VAL A 246 -6.84 8.41 -5.46
N TYR A 247 -6.97 7.09 -5.54
CA TYR A 247 -7.58 6.30 -4.46
C TYR A 247 -6.78 6.43 -3.15
N TRP A 248 -5.44 6.37 -3.23
CA TRP A 248 -4.53 6.53 -2.10
C TRP A 248 -4.73 7.87 -1.39
N VAL A 249 -4.79 8.99 -2.16
CA VAL A 249 -5.01 10.33 -1.60
C VAL A 249 -6.38 10.42 -0.91
N VAL A 250 -7.43 9.94 -1.58
CA VAL A 250 -8.78 9.97 -1.03
C VAL A 250 -8.90 9.09 0.21
N HIS A 251 -8.35 7.88 0.19
CA HIS A 251 -8.39 6.95 1.32
C HIS A 251 -7.65 7.51 2.54
N ASN A 252 -6.42 7.97 2.35
CA ASN A 252 -5.58 8.36 3.48
C ASN A 252 -5.94 9.72 4.07
N PHE A 253 -6.43 10.69 3.28
CA PHE A 253 -6.54 12.08 3.71
C PHE A 253 -7.95 12.66 3.67
N ILE A 254 -8.90 12.04 2.96
CA ILE A 254 -10.25 12.60 2.78
C ILE A 254 -11.33 11.70 3.38
N ARG A 255 -11.28 10.39 3.07
CA ARG A 255 -12.36 9.47 3.41
C ARG A 255 -12.24 8.98 4.85
N GLN A 256 -13.31 9.15 5.63
CA GLN A 256 -13.41 8.50 6.93
C GLN A 256 -13.48 6.98 6.77
N HIS A 257 -12.71 6.28 7.58
CA HIS A 257 -12.77 4.82 7.64
C HIS A 257 -13.95 4.38 8.51
N TYR A 258 -14.71 3.40 8.02
CA TYR A 258 -15.96 2.99 8.68
C TYR A 258 -15.76 2.56 10.15
N THR A 259 -14.73 1.78 10.43
CA THR A 259 -14.45 1.24 11.79
C THR A 259 -13.88 2.30 12.71
N THR A 260 -12.91 3.08 12.26
CA THR A 260 -12.20 4.05 13.11
C THR A 260 -12.92 5.39 13.21
N LYS A 261 -13.93 5.64 12.37
CA LYS A 261 -14.71 6.90 12.28
C LYS A 261 -13.86 8.15 12.01
N ARG A 262 -12.59 7.95 11.65
CA ARG A 262 -11.63 9.01 11.32
C ARG A 262 -10.96 8.73 9.98
N VAL A 263 -10.33 9.75 9.43
CA VAL A 263 -9.48 9.61 8.25
C VAL A 263 -8.17 8.92 8.66
N PRO A 264 -7.62 7.98 7.88
CA PRO A 264 -6.38 7.28 8.25
C PRO A 264 -5.21 8.17 8.64
N ALA A 265 -4.98 9.29 7.94
CA ALA A 265 -3.92 10.24 8.29
C ALA A 265 -4.16 10.95 9.63
N GLU A 266 -5.43 11.17 10.00
CA GLU A 266 -5.84 11.70 11.32
C GLU A 266 -5.58 10.67 12.42
N ASN A 267 -5.94 9.39 12.18
CA ASN A 267 -5.66 8.31 13.12
C ASN A 267 -4.16 8.06 13.34
N LEU A 268 -3.35 8.31 12.31
CA LEU A 268 -1.90 8.17 12.39
C LEU A 268 -1.22 9.39 13.03
N GLY A 269 -1.96 10.47 13.29
CA GLY A 269 -1.44 11.69 13.90
C GLY A 269 -0.71 12.62 12.92
N ILE A 270 -0.86 12.41 11.62
CA ILE A 270 -0.23 13.25 10.58
C ILE A 270 -0.96 14.60 10.43
N ILE A 271 -2.28 14.58 10.58
CA ILE A 271 -3.16 15.76 10.49
C ILE A 271 -4.16 15.76 11.64
N GLU A 272 -4.59 16.92 12.08
CA GLU A 272 -5.60 17.05 13.15
C GLU A 272 -7.00 16.68 12.67
N LYS A 273 -7.32 17.00 11.41
CA LYS A 273 -8.62 16.76 10.80
C LYS A 273 -8.46 16.36 9.34
N GLY A 274 -9.30 15.43 8.89
CA GLY A 274 -9.37 14.98 7.49
C GLY A 274 -9.53 16.17 6.54
N LEU A 275 -8.86 16.09 5.39
CA LEU A 275 -8.89 17.12 4.35
C LEU A 275 -10.11 16.96 3.45
N SER A 276 -10.59 18.08 2.90
CA SER A 276 -11.57 18.06 1.81
C SER A 276 -10.88 18.07 0.44
N PHE A 277 -11.62 17.74 -0.61
CA PHE A 277 -11.14 17.94 -1.97
C PHE A 277 -10.80 19.42 -2.24
N PHE A 278 -11.54 20.34 -1.64
CA PHE A 278 -11.31 21.78 -1.78
C PHE A 278 -9.95 22.18 -1.19
N ASP A 279 -9.61 21.68 0.01
CA ASP A 279 -8.33 21.95 0.65
C ASP A 279 -7.16 21.50 -0.23
N LEU A 280 -7.28 20.30 -0.82
CA LEU A 280 -6.25 19.72 -1.67
C LEU A 280 -6.15 20.39 -3.04
N LEU A 281 -7.27 20.78 -3.66
CA LEU A 281 -7.30 21.42 -4.96
C LEU A 281 -6.82 22.87 -4.92
N ASN A 282 -7.01 23.58 -3.79
CA ASN A 282 -6.53 24.95 -3.59
C ASN A 282 -5.04 25.02 -3.22
N ARG A 283 -4.49 24.02 -2.53
CA ARG A 283 -3.06 24.00 -2.15
C ARG A 283 -2.11 23.64 -3.29
N VAL A 284 -2.64 23.27 -4.45
CA VAL A 284 -1.88 22.96 -5.68
C VAL A 284 -1.77 24.21 -6.59
N ARG A 285 -1.75 25.38 -5.98
CA ARG A 285 -1.41 26.63 -6.67
C ARG A 285 0.08 26.82 -6.76
#